data_d79d837e487a351d35d8c1b4ea8c5b56
#
_entry.id   d79d837e487a351d35d8c1b4ea8c5b56
#
_cell.length_a   1.000
_cell.length_b   1.000
_cell.length_c   1.000
_cell.angle_alpha   90.00
_cell.angle_beta   90.00
_cell.angle_gamma   90.00
#
_symmetry.space_group_name_H-M   'P 1'
#
loop_
_entity.id
_entity.type
_entity.pdbx_description
1 polymer ?
#
loop_
_entity_poly.entity_id
_entity_poly.type
_entity_poly.pdbx_seq_one_letter_code
_entity_poly.pdbx_strand_id
1 'polypeptide(L)'
;MNGKIFIIEDEPSIIQLVQHNLEKEGFIVSSSENGNEGLKQLKKFEPNLLLLDWMLPDLSGIEICKNIRKDNKFKSLPIIMLTAKGEEEDK
;
A
#
# COMPACT_ATOMS: atom_id res chain seq x y z
N MET A 1 12.72 -8.57 14.44
CA MET A 1 13.05 -8.08 13.29
C MET A 1 12.04 -7.19 12.74
N ASN A 2 12.42 -6.11 12.27
CA ASN A 2 11.50 -5.11 11.83
C ASN A 2 11.42 -5.05 10.35
N GLY A 3 10.33 -5.47 9.81
CA GLY A 3 10.09 -5.32 8.39
C GLY A 3 9.59 -3.94 8.08
N LYS A 4 9.62 -3.58 6.81
CA LYS A 4 9.12 -2.30 6.34
C LYS A 4 7.83 -2.54 5.58
N ILE A 5 6.81 -1.76 5.91
CA ILE A 5 5.51 -1.88 5.26
C ILE A 5 5.14 -0.51 4.69
N PHE A 6 4.72 -0.50 3.44
CA PHE A 6 4.28 0.75 2.81
C PHE A 6 2.77 0.67 2.59
N ILE A 7 2.06 1.76 2.84
CA ILE A 7 0.60 1.80 2.70
C ILE A 7 0.25 2.85 1.66
N ILE A 8 -0.55 2.49 0.67
CA ILE A 8 -1.09 3.46 -0.28
C ILE A 8 -2.61 3.42 -0.14
N GLU A 9 -3.17 4.46 0.42
CA GLU A 9 -4.57 4.52 0.78
C GLU A 9 -4.98 5.99 0.86
N ASP A 10 -6.12 6.38 0.29
CA ASP A 10 -6.47 7.80 0.28
C ASP A 10 -7.27 8.26 1.50
N GLU A 11 -7.63 7.37 2.38
CA GLU A 11 -8.38 7.74 3.57
C GLU A 11 -7.43 7.89 4.75
N PRO A 12 -7.15 9.10 5.22
CA PRO A 12 -6.16 9.28 6.29
C PRO A 12 -6.48 8.53 7.58
N SER A 13 -7.75 8.38 7.91
CA SER A 13 -8.09 7.67 9.13
C SER A 13 -7.75 6.20 9.06
N ILE A 14 -7.84 5.61 7.88
CA ILE A 14 -7.48 4.22 7.70
C ILE A 14 -5.96 4.07 7.78
N ILE A 15 -5.23 5.00 7.16
CA ILE A 15 -3.78 4.99 7.24
C ILE A 15 -3.35 5.06 8.69
N GLN A 16 -3.91 5.98 9.45
CA GLN A 16 -3.51 6.16 10.83
C GLN A 16 -3.78 4.93 11.66
N LEU A 17 -4.94 4.32 11.48
CA LEU A 17 -5.30 3.14 12.24
C LEU A 17 -4.36 1.98 11.92
N VAL A 18 -4.14 1.72 10.65
CA VAL A 18 -3.31 0.59 10.23
C VAL A 18 -1.86 0.83 10.64
N GLN A 19 -1.37 2.04 10.40
CA GLN A 19 0.00 2.36 10.72
C GLN A 19 0.27 2.24 12.22
N HIS A 20 -0.64 2.76 13.03
CA HIS A 20 -0.48 2.68 14.48
C HIS A 20 -0.37 1.23 14.95
N ASN A 21 -1.27 0.37 14.44
CA ASN A 21 -1.26 -1.02 14.86
C ASN A 21 0.00 -1.75 14.39
N LEU A 22 0.47 -1.46 13.18
CA LEU A 22 1.66 -2.12 12.68
C LEU A 22 2.91 -1.65 13.41
N GLU A 23 2.96 -0.38 13.74
CA GLU A 23 4.12 0.13 14.46
C GLU A 23 4.19 -0.44 15.87
N LYS A 24 3.04 -0.71 16.46
CA LYS A 24 3.02 -1.35 17.77
C LYS A 24 3.62 -2.75 17.70
N GLU A 25 3.53 -3.40 16.54
CA GLU A 25 4.10 -4.72 16.39
C GLU A 25 5.57 -4.68 15.96
N GLY A 26 6.14 -3.50 15.88
CA GLY A 26 7.56 -3.37 15.57
C GLY A 26 7.91 -3.12 14.11
N PHE A 27 6.91 -2.91 13.26
CA PHE A 27 7.21 -2.65 11.85
C PHE A 27 7.54 -1.19 11.62
N ILE A 28 8.32 -0.94 10.58
CA ILE A 28 8.61 0.42 10.14
C ILE A 28 7.64 0.71 9.02
N VAL A 29 6.84 1.75 9.15
CA VAL A 29 5.74 2.00 8.23
C VAL A 29 5.84 3.37 7.59
N SER A 30 5.57 3.44 6.28
CA SER A 30 5.44 4.71 5.59
C SER A 30 4.18 4.63 4.74
N SER A 31 3.68 5.75 4.29
CA SER A 31 2.41 5.76 3.58
C SER A 31 2.31 6.90 2.59
N SER A 32 1.35 6.79 1.67
CA SER A 32 1.02 7.85 0.74
C SER A 32 -0.47 7.82 0.50
N GLU A 33 -1.05 8.99 0.20
CA GLU A 33 -2.48 9.08 -0.06
C GLU A 33 -2.84 9.01 -1.53
N ASN A 34 -1.87 9.00 -2.42
CA ASN A 34 -2.21 8.83 -3.83
C ASN A 34 -1.24 7.89 -4.52
N GLY A 35 -1.65 7.42 -5.69
CA GLY A 35 -0.92 6.37 -6.36
C GLY A 35 0.39 6.80 -6.98
N ASN A 36 0.41 7.93 -7.67
CA ASN A 36 1.64 8.35 -8.33
C ASN A 36 2.74 8.68 -7.35
N GLU A 37 2.40 9.44 -6.33
CA GLU A 37 3.39 9.78 -5.31
C GLU A 37 3.79 8.52 -4.54
N GLY A 38 2.81 7.65 -4.29
CA GLY A 38 3.08 6.40 -3.60
C GLY A 38 4.07 5.52 -4.33
N LEU A 39 3.95 5.43 -5.66
CA LEU A 39 4.89 4.64 -6.43
C LEU A 39 6.30 5.18 -6.30
N LYS A 40 6.46 6.49 -6.34
CA LYS A 40 7.78 7.08 -6.20
C LYS A 40 8.37 6.82 -4.83
N GLN A 41 7.56 7.00 -3.81
CA GLN A 41 8.03 6.82 -2.44
C GLN A 41 8.33 5.36 -2.15
N LEU A 42 7.52 4.46 -2.69
CA LEU A 42 7.72 3.04 -2.48
C LEU A 42 9.08 2.59 -2.98
N LYS A 43 9.49 3.11 -4.13
CA LYS A 43 10.76 2.72 -4.71
C LYS A 43 11.94 3.15 -3.87
N LYS A 44 11.80 4.28 -3.18
CA LYS A 44 12.86 4.73 -2.30
C LYS A 44 12.84 4.01 -0.97
N PHE A 45 11.65 3.73 -0.48
CA PHE A 45 11.49 3.11 0.83
C PHE A 45 11.87 1.63 0.81
N GLU A 46 11.66 0.97 -0.30
CA GLU A 46 11.99 -0.44 -0.50
C GLU A 46 11.34 -1.31 0.57
N PRO A 47 10.01 -1.35 0.61
CA PRO A 47 9.31 -2.10 1.65
C PRO A 47 9.36 -3.61 1.43
N ASN A 48 9.02 -4.34 2.46
CA ASN A 48 8.90 -5.77 2.38
C ASN A 48 7.47 -6.20 2.08
N LEU A 49 6.52 -5.28 2.26
CA LEU A 49 5.11 -5.55 2.03
C LEU A 49 4.42 -4.26 1.64
N LEU A 50 3.47 -4.33 0.72
CA LEU A 50 2.66 -3.18 0.35
C LEU A 50 1.21 -3.47 0.68
N LEU A 51 0.56 -2.54 1.38
CA LEU A 51 -0.88 -2.57 1.61
C LEU A 51 -1.46 -1.51 0.67
N LEU A 52 -2.35 -1.91 -0.22
CA LEU A 52 -2.77 -1.06 -1.32
C LEU A 52 -4.27 -0.97 -1.41
N ASP A 53 -4.80 0.25 -1.46
CA ASP A 53 -6.21 0.46 -1.63
C ASP A 53 -6.60 0.10 -3.05
N TRP A 54 -7.80 -0.44 -3.21
CA TRP A 54 -8.30 -0.88 -4.47
C TRP A 54 -8.52 0.30 -5.42
N MET A 55 -9.01 1.42 -4.94
CA MET A 55 -9.28 2.58 -5.75
C MET A 55 -8.73 3.83 -5.13
N LEU A 56 -7.89 4.52 -5.86
CA LEU A 56 -7.30 5.76 -5.42
C LEU A 56 -7.73 6.88 -6.35
N PRO A 57 -7.58 8.12 -5.97
CA PRO A 57 -8.05 9.21 -6.80
C PRO A 57 -7.36 9.32 -8.16
N ASP A 58 -6.10 8.92 -8.24
CA ASP A 58 -5.36 9.07 -9.48
C ASP A 58 -5.07 7.77 -10.22
N LEU A 59 -4.98 6.65 -9.53
CA LEU A 59 -4.68 5.38 -10.16
C LEU A 59 -5.47 4.28 -9.47
N SER A 60 -5.86 3.26 -10.20
CA SER A 60 -6.50 2.12 -9.56
C SER A 60 -5.42 1.23 -8.94
N GLY A 61 -5.80 0.41 -7.99
CA GLY A 61 -4.87 -0.53 -7.38
C GLY A 61 -4.29 -1.48 -8.39
N ILE A 62 -5.08 -1.87 -9.39
CA ILE A 62 -4.61 -2.77 -10.44
C ILE A 62 -3.49 -2.12 -11.25
N GLU A 63 -3.63 -0.83 -11.56
CA GLU A 63 -2.60 -0.15 -12.32
C GLU A 63 -1.31 -0.02 -11.51
N ILE A 64 -1.44 0.20 -10.23
CA ILE A 64 -0.27 0.28 -9.37
C ILE A 64 0.44 -1.06 -9.33
N CYS A 65 -0.33 -2.15 -9.20
CA CYS A 65 0.26 -3.48 -9.21
C CYS A 65 1.02 -3.74 -10.50
N LYS A 66 0.44 -3.38 -11.64
CA LYS A 66 1.11 -3.59 -12.90
C LYS A 66 2.42 -2.82 -12.98
N ASN A 67 2.41 -1.59 -12.50
CA ASN A 67 3.61 -0.80 -12.48
C ASN A 67 4.69 -1.43 -11.63
N ILE A 68 4.32 -1.90 -10.46
CA ILE A 68 5.28 -2.51 -9.54
C ILE A 68 5.88 -3.77 -10.13
N ARG A 69 5.04 -4.60 -10.78
CA ARG A 69 5.52 -5.86 -11.33
C ARG A 69 6.43 -5.70 -12.53
N LYS A 70 6.43 -4.54 -13.17
CA LYS A 70 7.34 -4.30 -14.26
C LYS A 70 8.76 -4.04 -13.79
N ASP A 71 8.91 -3.65 -12.54
CA ASP A 71 10.20 -3.32 -11.99
C ASP A 71 10.80 -4.59 -11.40
N ASN A 72 11.95 -5.03 -11.92
CA ASN A 72 12.54 -6.26 -11.44
C ASN A 72 12.81 -6.27 -9.95
N LYS A 73 13.08 -5.11 -9.40
CA LYS A 73 13.36 -5.02 -7.98
C LYS A 73 12.15 -5.38 -7.15
N PHE A 74 10.94 -5.15 -7.67
CA PHE A 74 9.73 -5.36 -6.91
C PHE A 74 8.84 -6.44 -7.50
N LYS A 75 9.38 -7.26 -8.39
CA LYS A 75 8.58 -8.30 -8.99
C LYS A 75 7.96 -9.24 -7.99
N SER A 76 8.61 -9.49 -6.88
CA SER A 76 8.12 -10.43 -5.89
C SER A 76 7.60 -9.76 -4.63
N LEU A 77 7.43 -8.45 -4.65
CA LEU A 77 6.95 -7.74 -3.47
C LEU A 77 5.54 -8.22 -3.13
N PRO A 78 5.30 -8.71 -1.92
CA PRO A 78 3.95 -9.09 -1.53
C PRO A 78 3.04 -7.87 -1.49
N ILE A 79 1.85 -7.99 -2.04
CA ILE A 79 0.89 -6.91 -2.06
C ILE A 79 -0.43 -7.43 -1.51
N ILE A 80 -0.98 -6.76 -0.51
CA ILE A 80 -2.27 -7.10 0.04
C ILE A 80 -3.21 -5.97 -0.28
N MET A 81 -4.33 -6.28 -0.94
CA MET A 81 -5.30 -5.26 -1.30
C MET A 81 -6.23 -4.98 -0.13
N LEU A 82 -6.46 -3.72 0.13
CA LEU A 82 -7.41 -3.30 1.13
C LEU A 82 -8.74 -3.14 0.42
N THR A 83 -9.69 -4.02 0.72
CA THR A 83 -10.87 -4.05 -0.10
C THR A 83 -12.12 -3.66 0.61
N ALA A 84 -12.03 -2.81 1.53
CA ALA A 84 -13.15 -2.45 2.30
C ALA A 84 -14.32 -2.05 1.49
N LYS A 85 -14.11 -1.39 0.35
CA LYS A 85 -15.21 -1.00 -0.35
C LYS A 85 -15.79 -2.02 -1.15
N GLY A 86 -15.06 -2.86 -1.66
CA GLY A 86 -15.52 -3.79 -2.64
C GLY A 86 -16.51 -4.71 -2.15
N GLU A 87 -16.41 -5.16 -0.96
CA GLU A 87 -17.22 -6.15 -0.65
C GLU A 87 -18.50 -5.76 -0.22
N GLU A 88 -18.70 -4.54 0.02
CA GLU A 88 -19.86 -4.28 0.51
C GLU A 88 -20.93 -4.38 -0.39
N GLU A 89 -20.73 -4.38 -1.57
CA GLU A 89 -21.71 -4.46 -2.34
C GLU A 89 -22.14 -5.67 -2.71
N ASP A 90 -21.65 -6.52 -2.48
CA ASP A 90 -21.93 -7.64 -2.96
C ASP A 90 -22.98 -8.15 -2.35
N LYS A 91 -23.55 -7.92 -1.99
CA LYS A 91 -24.46 -8.47 -1.54
C LYS A 91 -25.46 -8.46 -1.94
#